data_18aedb5297d53dcec3ca3071fd2fc126
#
_entry.id   18aedb5297d53dcec3ca3071fd2fc126
#
_cell.length_a   1.000
_cell.length_b   1.000
_cell.length_c   1.000
_cell.angle_alpha   90.00
_cell.angle_beta   90.00
_cell.angle_gamma   90.00
#
_symmetry.space_group_name_H-M   'P 1'
#
loop_
_entity.id
_entity.type
_entity.pdbx_description
1 polymer ?
#
loop_
_entity_poly.entity_id
_entity_poly.type
_entity_poly.pdbx_seq_one_letter_code
_entity_poly.pdbx_strand_id
1 'polypeptide(L)'
;MLKKTKIVCTMGPNYDNGTELLENVIENGMNVARFNFSHGDYAEHEERINKVKEVSKKMGKTVSLMLDTKGPEMRLGDFAEGKVYLKKGNKFTLTNDDIPGDETHVSINHKKLYTEVKPG
;
A
#
# COMPACT_ATOMS: atom_id res chain seq x y z
N MET A 1 0.96 -2.72 -35.16
CA MET A 1 1.23 -4.04 -34.48
C MET A 1 0.58 -3.99 -33.11
N LEU A 2 -0.21 -4.98 -32.74
CA LEU A 2 -0.79 -5.03 -31.38
C LEU A 2 0.30 -5.34 -30.35
N LYS A 3 0.43 -4.46 -29.34
CA LYS A 3 1.37 -4.64 -28.25
C LYS A 3 0.94 -5.84 -27.39
N LYS A 4 1.79 -6.85 -27.29
CA LYS A 4 1.51 -8.08 -26.51
C LYS A 4 1.75 -7.89 -25.01
N THR A 5 2.80 -7.13 -24.64
CA THR A 5 3.12 -6.83 -23.25
C THR A 5 2.17 -5.78 -22.69
N LYS A 6 1.61 -6.01 -21.51
CA LYS A 6 0.82 -5.03 -20.76
C LYS A 6 1.70 -4.32 -19.74
N ILE A 7 1.55 -3.00 -19.64
CA ILE A 7 2.26 -2.18 -18.66
C ILE A 7 1.29 -1.88 -17.51
N VAL A 8 1.69 -2.28 -16.30
CA VAL A 8 0.99 -2.00 -15.05
C VAL A 8 1.75 -0.92 -14.31
N CYS A 9 1.09 0.21 -14.01
CA CYS A 9 1.67 1.29 -13.22
C CYS A 9 0.94 1.42 -11.88
N THR A 10 1.70 1.46 -10.78
CA THR A 10 1.11 1.66 -9.46
C THR A 10 0.81 3.13 -9.24
N MET A 11 -0.44 3.43 -8.91
CA MET A 11 -0.88 4.79 -8.59
C MET A 11 -0.52 5.11 -7.14
N GLY A 12 0.32 6.10 -6.96
CA GLY A 12 0.81 6.55 -5.67
C GLY A 12 0.85 8.08 -5.58
N PRO A 13 1.45 8.67 -4.54
CA PRO A 13 1.47 10.10 -4.28
C PRO A 13 2.00 10.96 -5.43
N ASN A 14 2.85 10.40 -6.29
CA ASN A 14 3.39 11.13 -7.46
C ASN A 14 2.30 11.57 -8.45
N TYR A 15 1.11 10.93 -8.41
CA TYR A 15 -0.02 11.26 -9.28
C TYR A 15 -1.03 12.21 -8.62
N ASP A 16 -0.80 12.65 -7.39
CA ASP A 16 -1.74 13.51 -6.67
C ASP A 16 -1.70 14.96 -7.20
N ASN A 17 -0.53 15.41 -7.66
CA ASN A 17 -0.33 16.75 -8.17
C ASN A 17 -0.59 16.84 -9.69
N GLY A 18 -1.79 17.31 -10.07
CA GLY A 18 -2.15 17.52 -11.49
C GLY A 18 -2.40 16.22 -12.26
N THR A 19 -2.47 16.32 -13.59
CA THR A 19 -2.76 15.21 -14.50
C THR A 19 -1.63 14.89 -15.47
N GLU A 20 -0.63 15.76 -15.58
CA GLU A 20 0.42 15.68 -16.59
C GLU A 20 1.18 14.35 -16.58
N LEU A 21 1.62 13.91 -15.37
CA LEU A 21 2.31 12.63 -15.26
C LEU A 21 1.41 11.45 -15.66
N LEU A 22 0.14 11.50 -15.29
CA LEU A 22 -0.83 10.47 -15.65
C LEU A 22 -1.10 10.44 -17.15
N GLU A 23 -1.27 11.59 -17.78
CA GLU A 23 -1.42 11.73 -19.24
C GLU A 23 -0.19 11.17 -19.96
N ASN A 24 1.01 11.49 -19.49
CA ASN A 24 2.27 11.00 -20.05
C ASN A 24 2.39 9.46 -19.97
N VAL A 25 2.10 8.84 -18.83
CA VAL A 25 2.21 7.38 -18.72
C VAL A 25 1.13 6.65 -19.52
N ILE A 26 -0.06 7.22 -19.64
CA ILE A 26 -1.13 6.68 -20.51
C ILE A 26 -0.71 6.75 -21.98
N GLU A 27 -0.18 7.88 -22.43
CA GLU A 27 0.27 8.05 -23.81
C GLU A 27 1.42 7.11 -24.15
N ASN A 28 2.36 6.91 -23.22
CA ASN A 28 3.47 5.98 -23.36
C ASN A 28 3.10 4.50 -23.15
N GLY A 29 1.82 4.20 -23.01
CA GLY A 29 1.28 2.85 -23.15
C GLY A 29 0.96 2.13 -21.86
N MET A 30 0.67 2.83 -20.77
CA MET A 30 0.06 2.23 -19.61
C MET A 30 -1.27 1.54 -19.99
N ASN A 31 -1.43 0.30 -19.53
CA ASN A 31 -2.63 -0.48 -19.77
C ASN A 31 -3.46 -0.67 -18.51
N VAL A 32 -2.81 -0.69 -17.35
CA VAL A 32 -3.43 -0.97 -16.07
C VAL A 32 -2.92 0.01 -15.02
N ALA A 33 -3.83 0.69 -14.35
CA ALA A 33 -3.58 1.48 -13.15
C ALA A 33 -3.82 0.59 -11.92
N ARG A 34 -2.77 0.29 -11.15
CA ARG A 34 -2.83 -0.54 -9.95
C ARG A 34 -2.92 0.33 -8.70
N PHE A 35 -3.88 0.04 -7.85
CA PHE A 35 -4.10 0.69 -6.55
C PHE A 35 -3.78 -0.31 -5.43
N ASN A 36 -2.69 -0.07 -4.71
CA ASN A 36 -2.25 -0.93 -3.63
C ASN A 36 -2.93 -0.55 -2.31
N PHE A 37 -3.96 -1.30 -1.93
CA PHE A 37 -4.75 -1.07 -0.72
C PHE A 37 -4.05 -1.49 0.59
N SER A 38 -2.79 -1.93 0.51
CA SER A 38 -1.94 -2.10 1.70
C SER A 38 -1.43 -0.76 2.25
N HIS A 39 -1.56 0.34 1.48
CA HIS A 39 -1.10 1.69 1.82
C HIS A 39 -2.18 2.71 1.48
N GLY A 40 -2.15 3.85 2.17
CA GLY A 40 -3.13 4.91 1.97
C GLY A 40 -4.51 4.59 2.56
N ASP A 41 -5.44 5.49 2.40
CA ASP A 41 -6.81 5.32 2.83
C ASP A 41 -7.81 5.25 1.66
N TYR A 42 -9.07 4.99 1.96
CA TYR A 42 -10.10 4.85 0.93
C TYR A 42 -10.36 6.15 0.16
N ALA A 43 -10.26 7.31 0.81
CA ALA A 43 -10.50 8.59 0.18
C ALA A 43 -9.41 8.92 -0.85
N GLU A 44 -8.13 8.70 -0.49
CA GLU A 44 -7.00 8.85 -1.41
C GLU A 44 -7.13 7.94 -2.64
N HIS A 45 -7.52 6.67 -2.42
CA HIS A 45 -7.70 5.74 -3.52
C HIS A 45 -8.87 6.12 -4.41
N GLU A 46 -9.99 6.57 -3.85
CA GLU A 46 -11.15 7.03 -4.61
C GLU A 46 -10.80 8.22 -5.50
N GLU A 47 -10.08 9.20 -4.97
CA GLU A 47 -9.62 10.36 -5.73
C GLU A 47 -8.75 9.94 -6.91
N ARG A 48 -7.73 9.09 -6.66
CA ARG A 48 -6.83 8.60 -7.71
C ARG A 48 -7.57 7.76 -8.76
N ILE A 49 -8.53 6.92 -8.36
CA ILE A 49 -9.37 6.13 -9.28
C ILE A 49 -10.19 7.05 -10.18
N ASN A 50 -10.83 8.07 -9.60
CA ASN A 50 -11.64 9.02 -10.35
C ASN A 50 -10.77 9.83 -11.33
N LYS A 51 -9.58 10.26 -10.92
CA LYS A 51 -8.59 10.93 -11.78
C LYS A 51 -8.20 10.06 -12.99
N VAL A 52 -7.90 8.77 -12.78
CA VAL A 52 -7.58 7.85 -13.89
C VAL A 52 -8.76 7.69 -14.84
N LYS A 53 -9.99 7.55 -14.33
CA LYS A 53 -11.20 7.45 -15.17
C LYS A 53 -11.41 8.70 -16.01
N GLU A 54 -11.26 9.87 -15.42
CA GLU A 54 -11.43 11.15 -16.10
C GLU A 54 -10.39 11.34 -17.21
N VAL A 55 -9.10 11.20 -16.86
CA VAL A 55 -8.01 11.40 -17.81
C VAL A 55 -8.05 10.38 -18.95
N SER A 56 -8.27 9.10 -18.67
CA SER A 56 -8.37 8.07 -19.70
C SER A 56 -9.55 8.34 -20.66
N LYS A 57 -10.68 8.79 -20.13
CA LYS A 57 -11.84 9.20 -20.94
C LYS A 57 -11.53 10.42 -21.82
N LYS A 58 -10.90 11.47 -21.24
CA LYS A 58 -10.46 12.67 -21.97
C LYS A 58 -9.51 12.32 -23.12
N MET A 59 -8.59 11.38 -22.90
CA MET A 59 -7.62 10.96 -23.91
C MET A 59 -8.16 9.94 -24.91
N GLY A 60 -9.38 9.42 -24.73
CA GLY A 60 -9.93 8.34 -25.56
C GLY A 60 -9.15 7.02 -25.47
N LYS A 61 -8.44 6.80 -24.37
CA LYS A 61 -7.64 5.59 -24.12
C LYS A 61 -8.33 4.67 -23.12
N THR A 62 -8.19 3.37 -23.30
CA THR A 62 -8.68 2.39 -22.34
C THR A 62 -7.59 2.04 -21.33
N VAL A 63 -7.83 2.31 -20.06
CA VAL A 63 -6.98 1.93 -18.93
C VAL A 63 -7.80 1.11 -17.96
N SER A 64 -7.35 -0.12 -17.68
CA SER A 64 -7.98 -0.99 -16.68
C SER A 64 -7.60 -0.55 -15.28
N LEU A 65 -8.53 -0.66 -14.34
CA LEU A 65 -8.27 -0.40 -12.93
C LEU A 65 -8.04 -1.72 -12.21
N MET A 66 -6.93 -1.84 -11.50
CA MET A 66 -6.59 -3.01 -10.70
C MET A 66 -6.57 -2.63 -9.23
N LEU A 67 -7.49 -3.20 -8.47
CA LEU A 67 -7.49 -3.11 -7.02
C LEU A 67 -6.67 -4.28 -6.48
N ASP A 68 -5.52 -3.95 -5.86
CA ASP A 68 -4.66 -4.93 -5.21
C ASP A 68 -4.98 -4.93 -3.72
N THR A 69 -5.74 -5.96 -3.32
CA THR A 69 -6.27 -6.04 -1.95
C THR A 69 -5.19 -6.42 -0.96
N LYS A 70 -5.28 -5.83 0.23
CA LYS A 70 -4.51 -6.27 1.38
C LYS A 70 -4.95 -7.68 1.76
N GLY A 71 -4.03 -8.64 1.65
CA GLY A 71 -4.25 -10.01 2.15
C GLY A 71 -4.21 -10.09 3.68
N PRO A 72 -4.50 -11.27 4.26
CA PRO A 72 -4.24 -11.51 5.67
C PRO A 72 -2.74 -11.42 5.93
N GLU A 73 -2.32 -10.53 6.82
CA GLU A 73 -0.92 -10.32 7.17
C GLU A 73 -0.76 -10.10 8.67
N MET A 74 0.39 -10.54 9.18
CA MET A 74 0.81 -10.21 10.53
C MET A 74 1.65 -8.94 10.46
N ARG A 75 1.20 -7.90 11.14
CA ARG A 75 1.86 -6.60 11.11
C ARG A 75 1.97 -6.00 12.49
N LEU A 76 3.13 -5.38 12.74
CA LEU A 76 3.35 -4.59 13.95
C LEU A 76 2.50 -3.33 13.91
N GLY A 77 2.10 -2.84 15.07
CA GLY A 77 1.53 -1.51 15.24
C GLY A 77 2.57 -0.41 15.11
N ASP A 78 2.12 0.81 15.30
CA ASP A 78 2.97 1.99 15.19
C ASP A 78 3.87 2.16 16.42
N PHE A 79 5.06 2.70 16.20
CA PHE A 79 5.96 3.12 17.26
C PHE A 79 5.71 4.59 17.63
N ALA A 80 5.79 4.92 18.91
CA ALA A 80 5.52 6.28 19.41
C ALA A 80 6.40 7.33 18.70
N GLU A 81 7.65 7.00 18.38
CA GLU A 81 8.59 7.87 17.68
C GLU A 81 8.78 7.49 16.19
N GLY A 82 7.84 6.73 15.62
CA GLY A 82 7.86 6.27 14.24
C GLY A 82 8.85 5.13 13.97
N LYS A 83 9.96 5.07 14.67
CA LYS A 83 10.97 3.99 14.56
C LYS A 83 11.77 3.84 15.86
N VAL A 84 12.25 2.61 16.10
CA VAL A 84 13.14 2.30 17.24
C VAL A 84 14.33 1.46 16.77
N TYR A 85 15.43 1.52 17.55
CA TYR A 85 16.60 0.67 17.34
C TYR A 85 16.58 -0.48 18.34
N LEU A 86 16.44 -1.71 17.84
CA LEU A 86 16.53 -2.91 18.65
C LEU A 86 17.99 -3.35 18.80
N LYS A 87 18.44 -3.52 20.02
CA LYS A 87 19.81 -4.02 20.32
C LYS A 87 19.80 -5.55 20.35
N LYS A 88 20.77 -6.17 19.70
CA LYS A 88 20.95 -7.64 19.74
C LYS A 88 21.05 -8.13 21.18
N GLY A 89 20.25 -9.13 21.52
CA GLY A 89 20.22 -9.75 22.86
C GLY A 89 19.17 -9.17 23.81
N ASN A 90 18.57 -8.02 23.49
CA ASN A 90 17.46 -7.51 24.29
C ASN A 90 16.18 -8.36 24.08
N LYS A 91 15.38 -8.45 25.12
CA LYS A 91 14.02 -8.98 25.02
C LYS A 91 13.12 -7.96 24.35
N PHE A 92 12.26 -8.42 23.46
CA PHE A 92 11.26 -7.60 22.80
C PHE A 92 9.91 -8.31 22.83
N THR A 93 8.87 -7.62 23.24
CA THR A 93 7.54 -8.20 23.47
C THR A 93 6.57 -7.79 22.36
N LEU A 94 5.91 -8.76 21.74
CA LEU A 94 4.73 -8.51 20.91
C LEU A 94 3.49 -8.61 21.80
N THR A 95 2.72 -7.50 21.89
CA THR A 95 1.54 -7.45 22.77
C THR A 95 0.23 -7.42 21.97
N ASN A 96 -0.82 -7.92 22.60
CA ASN A 96 -2.18 -7.84 22.08
C ASN A 96 -2.85 -6.49 22.40
N ASP A 97 -2.27 -5.71 23.30
CA ASP A 97 -2.77 -4.39 23.66
C ASP A 97 -2.54 -3.40 22.52
N ASP A 98 -3.52 -2.56 22.22
CA ASP A 98 -3.39 -1.52 21.20
C ASP A 98 -2.70 -0.29 21.80
N ILE A 99 -1.38 -0.38 21.95
CA ILE A 99 -0.53 0.66 22.51
C ILE A 99 0.61 1.00 21.54
N PRO A 100 1.08 2.26 21.50
CA PRO A 100 2.28 2.60 20.74
C PRO A 100 3.49 1.81 21.21
N GLY A 101 4.30 1.35 20.26
CA GLY A 101 5.51 0.59 20.55
C GLY A 101 6.70 1.46 20.94
N ASP A 102 7.67 0.84 21.62
CA ASP A 102 8.99 1.39 21.99
C ASP A 102 10.09 0.33 21.78
N GLU A 103 11.26 0.51 22.39
CA GLU A 103 12.37 -0.44 22.30
C GLU A 103 12.15 -1.76 23.06
N THR A 104 11.07 -1.90 23.81
CA THR A 104 10.77 -3.08 24.65
C THR A 104 9.56 -3.88 24.17
N HIS A 105 8.63 -3.22 23.50
CA HIS A 105 7.39 -3.86 23.04
C HIS A 105 6.79 -3.14 21.83
N VAL A 106 5.84 -3.84 21.17
CA VAL A 106 4.96 -3.26 20.15
C VAL A 106 3.67 -4.09 20.06
N SER A 107 2.57 -3.44 19.70
CA SER A 107 1.31 -4.13 19.41
C SER A 107 1.42 -4.95 18.12
N ILE A 108 0.63 -6.03 18.03
CA ILE A 108 0.50 -6.82 16.80
C ILE A 108 -0.97 -6.97 16.42
N ASN A 109 -1.28 -6.89 15.13
CA ASN A 109 -2.64 -7.02 14.64
C ASN A 109 -3.21 -8.45 14.78
N HIS A 110 -2.35 -9.48 14.75
CA HIS A 110 -2.77 -10.88 14.91
C HIS A 110 -2.90 -11.26 16.38
N LYS A 111 -4.05 -10.96 16.98
CA LYS A 111 -4.31 -11.09 18.43
C LYS A 111 -4.22 -12.52 18.97
N LYS A 112 -4.23 -13.54 18.11
CA LYS A 112 -4.11 -14.96 18.50
C LYS A 112 -2.69 -15.51 18.35
N LEU A 113 -1.72 -14.70 17.93
CA LEU A 113 -0.34 -15.17 17.66
C LEU A 113 0.23 -16.00 18.81
N TYR A 114 0.05 -15.57 20.05
CA TYR A 114 0.58 -16.25 21.25
C TYR A 114 0.04 -17.69 21.44
N THR A 115 -1.11 -18.01 20.84
CA THR A 115 -1.68 -19.38 20.90
C THR A 115 -1.19 -20.27 19.76
N GLU A 116 -0.61 -19.70 18.72
CA GLU A 116 -0.24 -20.39 17.48
C GLU A 116 1.27 -20.63 17.37
N VAL A 117 2.09 -19.92 18.16
CA VAL A 117 3.55 -20.05 18.17
C VAL A 117 4.04 -20.89 19.34
N LYS A 118 5.18 -21.55 19.16
CA LYS A 118 5.90 -22.30 20.20
C LYS A 118 7.34 -21.82 20.23
N PRO A 119 8.01 -21.89 21.41
CA PRO A 119 9.44 -21.63 21.51
C PRO A 119 10.24 -22.61 20.63
N GLY A 120 11.29 -22.11 19.94
CA GLY A 120 12.18 -22.96 19.13
C GLY A 120 12.60 -22.36 17.82
#